data_c3b1449df1f3b89ae5c10e2035198786
#
_entry.id   c3b1449df1f3b89ae5c10e2035198786
#
_cell.length_a   1.000
_cell.length_b   1.000
_cell.length_c   1.000
_cell.angle_alpha   90.00
_cell.angle_beta   90.00
_cell.angle_gamma   90.00
#
_symmetry.space_group_name_H-M   'P 1'
#
loop_
_entity.id
_entity.type
_entity.pdbx_description
1 polymer ?
#
loop_
_entity_poly.entity_id
_entity_poly.type
_entity_poly.pdbx_seq_one_letter_code
_entity_poly.pdbx_strand_id
1 'polypeptide(L)'
;METTEEDIEDFRAVGRIAAKIREESKRLIMVGEPLLEIAETVEQMIIDNGCRPAFPLNISINDIAAHYTPEIECKTVLEENDFVKIDIGVMLRGAIADTAYTVDLSGKNKALVEAAERALENAIAAIKPDVRIGEIGRIIEETITGYGFKPISNLTGHKIEKGLLHAGVEIPNVKSKDPYEFKVGEIFAVEPFATNGAGYVEDQDQVEIFSIYAPTPIRMRQSRKIAEYALTNYGLLPFAERWIRKEFQSRLLVSAALKELLESHFIKGYPVLREAERGMVSQAEHTILITADGNEVLTK
;
A
#
# COMPACT_ATOMS: atom_id res chain seq x y z
N MET A 1 -13.14 17.71 1.16
CA MET A 1 -12.95 19.00 0.44
C MET A 1 -13.21 18.71 -1.03
N GLU A 2 -13.83 19.58 -1.80
CA GLU A 2 -13.98 19.32 -3.26
C GLU A 2 -12.60 19.37 -3.91
N THR A 3 -12.27 18.37 -4.74
CA THR A 3 -11.00 18.30 -5.48
C THR A 3 -11.01 19.37 -6.57
N THR A 4 -10.01 20.26 -6.56
CA THR A 4 -9.91 21.34 -7.57
C THR A 4 -9.31 20.80 -8.88
N GLU A 5 -9.43 21.55 -9.99
CA GLU A 5 -8.76 21.19 -11.25
C GLU A 5 -7.24 21.10 -11.10
N GLU A 6 -6.63 21.98 -10.29
CA GLU A 6 -5.20 21.94 -9.99
C GLU A 6 -4.83 20.65 -9.23
N ASP A 7 -5.65 20.24 -8.26
CA ASP A 7 -5.43 18.99 -7.55
C ASP A 7 -5.51 17.77 -8.50
N ILE A 8 -6.48 17.76 -9.42
CA ILE A 8 -6.62 16.70 -10.43
C ILE A 8 -5.36 16.60 -11.29
N GLU A 9 -4.81 17.73 -11.74
CA GLU A 9 -3.55 17.73 -12.53
C GLU A 9 -2.36 17.23 -11.70
N ASP A 10 -2.29 17.54 -10.40
CA ASP A 10 -1.30 16.98 -9.49
C ASP A 10 -1.45 15.46 -9.34
N PHE A 11 -2.69 14.95 -9.21
CA PHE A 11 -2.97 13.52 -9.17
C PHE A 11 -2.59 12.82 -10.49
N ARG A 12 -2.87 13.41 -11.64
CA ARG A 12 -2.43 12.90 -12.95
C ARG A 12 -0.91 12.89 -13.08
N ALA A 13 -0.25 13.95 -12.61
CA ALA A 13 1.20 14.05 -12.66
C ALA A 13 1.87 12.98 -11.80
N VAL A 14 1.45 12.81 -10.55
CA VAL A 14 1.99 11.79 -9.64
C VAL A 14 1.66 10.38 -10.12
N GLY A 15 0.47 10.16 -10.69
CA GLY A 15 0.06 8.88 -11.27
C GLY A 15 0.98 8.42 -12.40
N ARG A 16 1.31 9.32 -13.34
CA ARG A 16 2.26 9.02 -14.42
C ARG A 16 3.66 8.66 -13.89
N ILE A 17 4.13 9.35 -12.84
CA ILE A 17 5.40 9.05 -12.20
C ILE A 17 5.35 7.68 -11.52
N ALA A 18 4.29 7.37 -10.79
CA ALA A 18 4.10 6.08 -10.13
C ALA A 18 4.04 4.94 -11.17
N ALA A 19 3.30 5.11 -12.27
CA ALA A 19 3.27 4.14 -13.38
C ALA A 19 4.66 3.84 -13.94
N LYS A 20 5.46 4.87 -14.20
CA LYS A 20 6.85 4.73 -14.67
C LYS A 20 7.69 3.95 -13.66
N ILE A 21 7.65 4.32 -12.38
CA ILE A 21 8.43 3.65 -11.32
C ILE A 21 7.98 2.20 -11.16
N ARG A 22 6.66 1.94 -11.20
CA ARG A 22 6.10 0.58 -11.18
C ARG A 22 6.68 -0.30 -12.28
N GLU A 23 6.74 0.17 -13.52
CA GLU A 23 7.30 -0.60 -14.62
C GLU A 23 8.83 -0.76 -14.51
N GLU A 24 9.53 0.28 -14.11
CA GLU A 24 10.99 0.23 -13.94
C GLU A 24 11.41 -0.65 -12.77
N SER A 25 10.62 -0.74 -11.70
CA SER A 25 10.92 -1.55 -10.50
C SER A 25 10.81 -3.05 -10.77
N LYS A 26 10.03 -3.50 -11.75
CA LYS A 26 9.86 -4.93 -12.09
C LYS A 26 11.19 -5.63 -12.38
N ARG A 27 12.16 -4.92 -12.96
CA ARG A 27 13.50 -5.46 -13.25
C ARG A 27 14.36 -5.73 -12.03
N LEU A 28 14.00 -5.19 -10.88
CA LEU A 28 14.69 -5.41 -9.61
C LEU A 28 14.22 -6.69 -8.91
N ILE A 29 13.08 -7.26 -9.33
CA ILE A 29 12.49 -8.42 -8.67
C ILE A 29 13.07 -9.69 -9.31
N MET A 30 14.27 -10.04 -8.86
CA MET A 30 15.02 -11.19 -9.35
C MET A 30 15.57 -12.04 -8.21
N VAL A 31 15.76 -13.33 -8.45
CA VAL A 31 16.36 -14.26 -7.50
C VAL A 31 17.75 -13.77 -7.07
N GLY A 32 18.01 -13.75 -5.76
CA GLY A 32 19.25 -13.29 -5.18
C GLY A 32 19.31 -11.82 -4.79
N GLU A 33 18.34 -11.00 -5.22
CA GLU A 33 18.31 -9.58 -4.86
C GLU A 33 17.89 -9.37 -3.40
N PRO A 34 18.64 -8.56 -2.62
CA PRO A 34 18.28 -8.25 -1.24
C PRO A 34 17.05 -7.35 -1.16
N LEU A 35 16.10 -7.69 -0.27
CA LEU A 35 14.87 -6.91 -0.10
C LEU A 35 15.15 -5.45 0.28
N LEU A 36 16.17 -5.22 1.11
CA LEU A 36 16.53 -3.86 1.53
C LEU A 36 17.03 -3.02 0.34
N GLU A 37 17.85 -3.60 -0.55
CA GLU A 37 18.35 -2.90 -1.74
C GLU A 37 17.22 -2.59 -2.72
N ILE A 38 16.28 -3.51 -2.90
CA ILE A 38 15.07 -3.27 -3.71
C ILE A 38 14.29 -2.09 -3.12
N ALA A 39 14.02 -2.10 -1.80
CA ALA A 39 13.25 -1.05 -1.15
C ALA A 39 13.92 0.32 -1.28
N GLU A 40 15.21 0.41 -0.98
CA GLU A 40 15.96 1.65 -1.06
C GLU A 40 16.09 2.16 -2.51
N THR A 41 16.25 1.26 -3.47
CA THR A 41 16.33 1.62 -4.89
C THR A 41 15.02 2.20 -5.41
N VAL A 42 13.88 1.57 -5.10
CA VAL A 42 12.57 2.08 -5.54
C VAL A 42 12.23 3.40 -4.83
N GLU A 43 12.51 3.52 -3.53
CA GLU A 43 12.36 4.78 -2.79
C GLU A 43 13.25 5.90 -3.37
N GLN A 44 14.47 5.56 -3.79
CA GLN A 44 15.35 6.51 -4.45
C GLN A 44 14.83 6.93 -5.84
N MET A 45 14.27 5.99 -6.63
CA MET A 45 13.61 6.33 -7.90
C MET A 45 12.48 7.35 -7.69
N ILE A 46 11.71 7.25 -6.61
CA ILE A 46 10.67 8.23 -6.26
C ILE A 46 11.29 9.61 -6.03
N ILE A 47 12.36 9.67 -5.24
CA ILE A 47 13.07 10.91 -4.90
C ILE A 47 13.70 11.55 -6.16
N ASP A 48 14.34 10.75 -7.02
CA ASP A 48 15.00 11.20 -8.26
C ASP A 48 14.01 11.79 -9.28
N ASN A 49 12.73 11.39 -9.21
CA ASN A 49 11.66 11.99 -10.00
C ASN A 49 11.03 13.23 -9.33
N GLY A 50 11.66 13.79 -8.28
CA GLY A 50 11.18 14.98 -7.58
C GLY A 50 9.95 14.77 -6.69
N CYS A 51 9.67 13.52 -6.36
CA CYS A 51 8.57 13.10 -5.50
C CYS A 51 9.07 12.64 -4.12
N ARG A 52 8.14 12.24 -3.27
CA ARG A 52 8.43 11.62 -1.98
C ARG A 52 7.66 10.29 -1.89
N PRO A 53 8.20 9.26 -1.21
CA PRO A 53 7.39 8.11 -0.83
C PRO A 53 6.16 8.56 -0.01
N ALA A 54 4.96 8.10 -0.41
CA ALA A 54 3.74 8.31 0.37
C ALA A 54 3.69 7.37 1.57
N PHE A 55 4.35 6.23 1.45
CA PHE A 55 4.61 5.26 2.51
C PHE A 55 5.88 4.46 2.15
N PRO A 56 6.49 3.73 3.11
CA PRO A 56 7.64 2.87 2.83
C PRO A 56 7.29 1.79 1.82
N LEU A 57 8.18 1.53 0.85
CA LEU A 57 7.93 0.44 -0.10
C LEU A 57 7.56 -0.84 0.65
N ASN A 58 6.38 -1.41 0.34
CA ASN A 58 6.01 -2.71 0.85
C ASN A 58 6.52 -3.81 -0.10
N ILE A 59 7.24 -4.80 0.46
CA ILE A 59 7.74 -5.98 -0.26
C ILE A 59 7.25 -7.22 0.46
N SER A 60 6.07 -7.70 0.12
CA SER A 60 5.42 -8.81 0.81
C SER A 60 5.64 -10.12 0.05
N ILE A 61 6.22 -11.12 0.73
CA ILE A 61 6.57 -12.41 0.11
C ILE A 61 5.59 -13.49 0.53
N ASN A 62 5.16 -14.31 -0.41
CA ASN A 62 4.37 -15.53 -0.24
C ASN A 62 3.05 -15.27 0.51
N ASP A 63 2.94 -15.74 1.75
CA ASP A 63 1.77 -15.64 2.63
C ASP A 63 1.64 -14.27 3.35
N ILE A 64 2.64 -13.42 3.26
CA ILE A 64 2.52 -12.02 3.72
C ILE A 64 1.74 -11.24 2.68
N ALA A 65 0.62 -10.66 3.09
CA ALA A 65 -0.26 -9.93 2.20
C ALA A 65 0.19 -8.48 2.01
N ALA A 66 0.47 -7.77 3.11
CA ALA A 66 0.78 -6.34 3.11
C ALA A 66 1.58 -5.91 4.35
N HIS A 67 1.95 -4.63 4.40
CA HIS A 67 2.61 -3.93 5.50
C HIS A 67 4.00 -4.44 5.88
N TYR A 68 4.62 -5.26 5.04
CA TYR A 68 6.01 -5.64 5.25
C TYR A 68 6.95 -4.72 4.46
N THR A 69 7.89 -4.12 5.18
CA THR A 69 9.02 -3.39 4.62
C THR A 69 10.29 -3.85 5.33
N PRO A 70 11.44 -4.00 4.63
CA PRO A 70 12.65 -4.52 5.26
C PRO A 70 13.19 -3.56 6.32
N GLU A 71 13.69 -4.10 7.43
CA GLU A 71 14.44 -3.35 8.43
C GLU A 71 15.84 -2.98 7.92
N ILE A 72 16.53 -2.04 8.58
CA ILE A 72 17.85 -1.53 8.14
C ILE A 72 18.96 -2.60 8.09
N GLU A 73 18.82 -3.68 8.85
CA GLU A 73 19.77 -4.79 8.91
C GLU A 73 19.25 -6.06 8.23
N CYS A 74 18.18 -5.92 7.42
CA CYS A 74 17.56 -7.04 6.71
C CYS A 74 18.56 -7.72 5.77
N LYS A 75 18.69 -9.03 5.90
CA LYS A 75 19.58 -9.87 5.07
C LYS A 75 18.80 -10.82 4.15
N THR A 76 17.49 -10.72 4.17
CA THR A 76 16.63 -11.57 3.33
C THR A 76 16.86 -11.21 1.86
N VAL A 77 17.03 -12.24 1.05
CA VAL A 77 17.13 -12.15 -0.41
C VAL A 77 15.98 -12.89 -1.05
N LEU A 78 15.61 -12.52 -2.26
CA LEU A 78 14.59 -13.21 -3.03
C LEU A 78 15.06 -14.59 -3.46
N GLU A 79 14.19 -15.60 -3.32
CA GLU A 79 14.46 -17.00 -3.68
C GLU A 79 13.66 -17.42 -4.93
N GLU A 80 14.05 -18.52 -5.57
CA GLU A 80 13.48 -19.00 -6.84
C GLU A 80 11.96 -19.29 -6.78
N ASN A 81 11.44 -19.64 -5.60
CA ASN A 81 10.02 -19.95 -5.42
C ASN A 81 9.21 -18.82 -4.78
N ASP A 82 9.80 -17.64 -4.63
CA ASP A 82 9.09 -16.51 -4.01
C ASP A 82 8.00 -15.95 -4.92
N PHE A 83 6.91 -15.57 -4.25
CA PHE A 83 5.75 -14.91 -4.81
C PHE A 83 5.66 -13.51 -4.20
N VAL A 84 6.09 -12.50 -4.94
CA VAL A 84 6.48 -11.17 -4.41
C VAL A 84 5.45 -10.12 -4.80
N LYS A 85 4.87 -9.45 -3.80
CA LYS A 85 4.04 -8.25 -3.98
C LYS A 85 4.89 -7.02 -3.72
N ILE A 86 4.84 -6.07 -4.64
CA ILE A 86 5.47 -4.75 -4.54
C ILE A 86 4.36 -3.73 -4.56
N ASP A 87 4.35 -2.89 -3.53
CA ASP A 87 3.33 -1.87 -3.33
C ASP A 87 4.00 -0.51 -3.10
N ILE A 88 3.67 0.46 -3.97
CA ILE A 88 4.41 1.69 -4.21
C ILE A 88 3.51 2.91 -4.03
N GLY A 89 3.75 3.66 -2.98
CA GLY A 89 3.13 4.96 -2.74
C GLY A 89 4.02 6.12 -3.16
N VAL A 90 3.53 6.99 -4.04
CA VAL A 90 4.25 8.18 -4.53
C VAL A 90 3.46 9.44 -4.18
N MET A 91 4.13 10.47 -3.66
CA MET A 91 3.49 11.76 -3.36
C MET A 91 4.19 12.91 -4.08
N LEU A 92 3.39 13.78 -4.72
CA LEU A 92 3.81 15.03 -5.35
C LEU A 92 2.86 16.16 -4.92
N ARG A 93 3.36 17.20 -4.26
CA ARG A 93 2.57 18.37 -3.80
C ARG A 93 1.31 18.03 -3.00
N GLY A 94 1.34 16.89 -2.30
CA GLY A 94 0.23 16.36 -1.52
C GLY A 94 -0.68 15.38 -2.29
N ALA A 95 -0.69 15.36 -3.61
CA ALA A 95 -1.36 14.32 -4.39
C ALA A 95 -0.62 12.99 -4.22
N ILE A 96 -1.36 11.90 -3.99
CA ILE A 96 -0.83 10.56 -3.72
C ILE A 96 -1.31 9.62 -4.82
N ALA A 97 -0.37 8.86 -5.38
CA ALA A 97 -0.65 7.71 -6.24
C ALA A 97 -0.19 6.44 -5.55
N ASP A 98 -1.04 5.44 -5.55
CA ASP A 98 -0.88 4.13 -4.97
C ASP A 98 -1.01 3.06 -6.02
N THR A 99 -0.08 2.09 -6.06
CA THR A 99 -0.10 1.05 -7.08
C THR A 99 0.72 -0.17 -6.66
N ALA A 100 0.18 -1.35 -6.91
CA ALA A 100 0.87 -2.59 -6.62
C ALA A 100 0.82 -3.60 -7.76
N TYR A 101 1.77 -4.53 -7.72
CA TYR A 101 1.83 -5.67 -8.63
C TYR A 101 2.44 -6.89 -7.95
N THR A 102 2.18 -8.07 -8.51
CA THR A 102 2.72 -9.34 -8.04
C THR A 102 3.64 -9.97 -9.08
N VAL A 103 4.79 -10.51 -8.64
CA VAL A 103 5.73 -11.28 -9.44
C VAL A 103 5.83 -12.70 -8.91
N ASP A 104 5.57 -13.68 -9.73
CA ASP A 104 5.79 -15.10 -9.44
C ASP A 104 7.16 -15.53 -9.99
N LEU A 105 8.19 -15.59 -9.14
CA LEU A 105 9.54 -15.99 -9.56
C LEU A 105 9.60 -17.46 -9.98
N SER A 106 8.72 -18.30 -9.46
CA SER A 106 8.63 -19.72 -9.83
C SER A 106 7.95 -19.97 -11.19
N GLY A 107 7.10 -19.04 -11.63
CA GLY A 107 6.21 -19.18 -12.78
C GLY A 107 5.11 -20.25 -12.63
N LYS A 108 4.91 -20.82 -11.42
CA LYS A 108 3.94 -21.90 -11.15
C LYS A 108 2.57 -21.39 -10.73
N ASN A 109 2.48 -20.13 -10.28
CA ASN A 109 1.26 -19.56 -9.68
C ASN A 109 0.64 -18.45 -10.56
N LYS A 110 0.85 -18.51 -11.88
CA LYS A 110 0.35 -17.49 -12.82
C LYS A 110 -1.16 -17.26 -12.70
N ALA A 111 -1.95 -18.31 -12.50
CA ALA A 111 -3.39 -18.17 -12.34
C ALA A 111 -3.78 -17.32 -11.10
N LEU A 112 -2.99 -17.35 -10.03
CA LEU A 112 -3.24 -16.54 -8.84
C LEU A 112 -2.89 -15.07 -9.10
N VAL A 113 -1.84 -14.77 -9.87
CA VAL A 113 -1.53 -13.40 -10.34
C VAL A 113 -2.67 -12.90 -11.21
N GLU A 114 -3.05 -13.68 -12.24
CA GLU A 114 -4.14 -13.33 -13.16
C GLU A 114 -5.47 -13.09 -12.45
N ALA A 115 -5.76 -13.81 -11.37
CA ALA A 115 -6.99 -13.64 -10.61
C ALA A 115 -7.10 -12.23 -10.00
N ALA A 116 -6.02 -11.71 -9.38
CA ALA A 116 -6.01 -10.36 -8.83
C ALA A 116 -6.02 -9.30 -9.94
N GLU A 117 -5.22 -9.47 -11.00
CA GLU A 117 -5.16 -8.55 -12.13
C GLU A 117 -6.51 -8.44 -12.84
N ARG A 118 -7.16 -9.58 -13.10
CA ARG A 118 -8.48 -9.59 -13.74
C ARG A 118 -9.57 -9.02 -12.85
N ALA A 119 -9.49 -9.25 -11.53
CA ALA A 119 -10.41 -8.65 -10.58
C ALA A 119 -10.27 -7.11 -10.57
N LEU A 120 -9.04 -6.60 -10.63
CA LEU A 120 -8.75 -5.18 -10.76
C LEU A 120 -9.32 -4.60 -12.07
N GLU A 121 -9.07 -5.24 -13.20
CA GLU A 121 -9.58 -4.81 -14.50
C GLU A 121 -11.12 -4.75 -14.52
N ASN A 122 -11.80 -5.80 -14.01
CA ASN A 122 -13.25 -5.87 -13.96
C ASN A 122 -13.84 -4.84 -12.99
N ALA A 123 -13.21 -4.63 -11.83
CA ALA A 123 -13.61 -3.60 -10.87
C ALA A 123 -13.52 -2.20 -11.49
N ILE A 124 -12.38 -1.85 -12.08
CA ILE A 124 -12.16 -0.56 -12.74
C ILE A 124 -13.18 -0.36 -13.89
N ALA A 125 -13.43 -1.37 -14.70
CA ALA A 125 -14.41 -1.28 -15.80
C ALA A 125 -15.84 -1.00 -15.33
N ALA A 126 -16.19 -1.39 -14.10
CA ALA A 126 -17.51 -1.19 -13.51
C ALA A 126 -17.64 0.12 -12.71
N ILE A 127 -16.51 0.70 -12.25
CA ILE A 127 -16.51 1.92 -11.44
C ILE A 127 -16.87 3.13 -12.30
N LYS A 128 -17.92 3.85 -11.91
CA LYS A 128 -18.37 5.13 -12.47
C LYS A 128 -19.24 5.85 -11.43
N PRO A 129 -19.60 7.14 -11.64
CA PRO A 129 -20.52 7.83 -10.74
C PRO A 129 -21.80 7.05 -10.49
N ASP A 130 -22.32 7.16 -9.27
CA ASP A 130 -23.57 6.55 -8.77
C ASP A 130 -23.54 5.00 -8.67
N VAL A 131 -22.40 4.34 -8.97
CA VAL A 131 -22.21 2.91 -8.66
C VAL A 131 -21.90 2.75 -7.18
N ARG A 132 -22.49 1.76 -6.54
CA ARG A 132 -22.24 1.46 -5.12
C ARG A 132 -20.93 0.69 -4.92
N ILE A 133 -20.19 1.08 -3.91
CA ILE A 133 -18.94 0.43 -3.54
C ILE A 133 -19.12 -1.08 -3.27
N GLY A 134 -20.22 -1.47 -2.61
CA GLY A 134 -20.53 -2.88 -2.35
C GLY A 134 -20.74 -3.74 -3.61
N GLU A 135 -21.12 -3.13 -4.74
CA GLU A 135 -21.20 -3.79 -6.03
C GLU A 135 -19.82 -4.09 -6.61
N ILE A 136 -18.86 -3.20 -6.40
CA ILE A 136 -17.47 -3.42 -6.80
C ILE A 136 -16.87 -4.59 -6.03
N GLY A 137 -17.09 -4.65 -4.71
CA GLY A 137 -16.69 -5.81 -3.91
C GLY A 137 -17.28 -7.14 -4.41
N ARG A 138 -18.55 -7.14 -4.85
CA ARG A 138 -19.16 -8.31 -5.48
C ARG A 138 -18.44 -8.72 -6.77
N ILE A 139 -18.08 -7.77 -7.63
CA ILE A 139 -17.36 -8.04 -8.89
C ILE A 139 -15.98 -8.62 -8.60
N ILE A 140 -15.24 -8.07 -7.63
CA ILE A 140 -13.93 -8.58 -7.21
C ILE A 140 -14.09 -10.02 -6.72
N GLU A 141 -15.02 -10.28 -5.79
CA GLU A 141 -15.27 -11.61 -5.23
C GLU A 141 -15.64 -12.63 -6.31
N GLU A 142 -16.59 -12.32 -7.19
CA GLU A 142 -17.02 -13.20 -8.27
C GLU A 142 -15.88 -13.50 -9.25
N THR A 143 -15.04 -12.51 -9.55
CA THR A 143 -13.91 -12.70 -10.45
C THR A 143 -12.87 -13.63 -9.83
N ILE A 144 -12.43 -13.36 -8.59
CA ILE A 144 -11.42 -14.18 -7.91
C ILE A 144 -11.92 -15.61 -7.68
N THR A 145 -13.17 -15.77 -7.26
CA THR A 145 -13.77 -17.09 -7.05
C THR A 145 -13.95 -17.86 -8.36
N GLY A 146 -14.18 -17.17 -9.49
CA GLY A 146 -14.21 -17.77 -10.82
C GLY A 146 -12.88 -18.38 -11.25
N TYR A 147 -11.75 -17.93 -10.70
CA TYR A 147 -10.43 -18.56 -10.87
C TYR A 147 -10.18 -19.72 -9.88
N GLY A 148 -11.10 -19.99 -8.94
CA GLY A 148 -10.96 -21.05 -7.92
C GLY A 148 -10.18 -20.60 -6.68
N PHE A 149 -9.95 -19.28 -6.51
CA PHE A 149 -9.28 -18.68 -5.35
C PHE A 149 -10.29 -17.95 -4.46
N LYS A 150 -9.80 -17.41 -3.34
CA LYS A 150 -10.60 -16.58 -2.42
C LYS A 150 -10.09 -15.14 -2.42
N PRO A 151 -10.95 -14.12 -2.39
CA PRO A 151 -10.53 -12.77 -2.05
C PRO A 151 -10.14 -12.70 -0.57
N ILE A 152 -9.22 -11.78 -0.23
CA ILE A 152 -8.94 -11.46 1.18
C ILE A 152 -10.04 -10.52 1.69
N SER A 153 -10.92 -11.04 2.52
CA SER A 153 -12.17 -10.38 2.93
C SER A 153 -12.00 -9.17 3.87
N ASN A 154 -10.87 -9.07 4.55
CA ASN A 154 -10.56 -8.00 5.50
C ASN A 154 -9.41 -7.08 5.02
N LEU A 155 -9.14 -7.06 3.71
CA LEU A 155 -8.38 -6.02 3.04
C LEU A 155 -9.29 -5.28 2.05
N THR A 156 -9.03 -3.98 1.88
CA THR A 156 -9.91 -3.10 1.11
C THR A 156 -9.08 -2.10 0.32
N GLY A 157 -9.53 -1.72 -0.87
CA GLY A 157 -9.13 -0.47 -1.49
C GLY A 157 -9.68 0.71 -0.70
N HIS A 158 -9.20 1.91 -0.99
CA HIS A 158 -9.54 3.08 -0.18
C HIS A 158 -9.60 4.38 -0.98
N LYS A 159 -10.37 5.34 -0.46
CA LYS A 159 -10.37 6.71 -0.97
C LYS A 159 -9.07 7.41 -0.60
N ILE A 160 -8.55 8.20 -1.53
CA ILE A 160 -7.38 9.05 -1.34
C ILE A 160 -7.80 10.51 -1.42
N GLU A 161 -7.30 11.35 -0.52
CA GLU A 161 -7.41 12.81 -0.60
C GLU A 161 -6.02 13.44 -0.56
N LYS A 162 -5.92 14.72 -0.92
CA LYS A 162 -4.65 15.45 -0.90
C LYS A 162 -4.04 15.46 0.50
N GLY A 163 -2.86 14.85 0.65
CA GLY A 163 -2.16 14.67 1.92
C GLY A 163 -2.72 13.59 2.85
N LEU A 164 -3.71 12.83 2.40
CA LEU A 164 -4.34 11.78 3.19
C LEU A 164 -4.49 10.49 2.37
N LEU A 165 -3.72 9.47 2.74
CA LEU A 165 -3.70 8.17 2.06
C LEU A 165 -5.02 7.41 2.22
N HIS A 166 -5.56 7.33 3.43
CA HIS A 166 -6.82 6.63 3.75
C HIS A 166 -7.88 7.65 4.17
N ALA A 167 -8.75 8.04 3.26
CA ALA A 167 -9.76 9.10 3.47
C ALA A 167 -11.13 8.58 3.94
N GLY A 168 -11.15 7.45 4.65
CA GLY A 168 -12.30 6.95 5.41
C GLY A 168 -13.42 6.27 4.59
N VAL A 169 -13.26 6.10 3.26
CA VAL A 169 -14.14 5.29 2.42
C VAL A 169 -13.35 4.11 1.89
N GLU A 170 -13.89 2.90 2.00
CA GLU A 170 -13.20 1.65 1.67
C GLU A 170 -13.92 0.89 0.54
N ILE A 171 -13.16 0.34 -0.41
CA ILE A 171 -13.69 -0.57 -1.44
C ILE A 171 -13.43 -2.01 -0.97
N PRO A 172 -14.46 -2.76 -0.58
CA PRO A 172 -14.28 -4.12 -0.08
C PRO A 172 -13.86 -5.08 -1.20
N ASN A 173 -13.11 -6.11 -0.85
CA ASN A 173 -12.76 -7.23 -1.76
C ASN A 173 -13.85 -8.31 -1.85
N VAL A 174 -14.90 -8.17 -1.07
CA VAL A 174 -16.06 -9.07 -1.03
C VAL A 174 -17.35 -8.26 -1.10
N LYS A 175 -18.43 -8.92 -1.50
CA LYS A 175 -19.76 -8.32 -1.51
C LYS A 175 -20.11 -7.68 -0.17
N SER A 176 -20.54 -6.43 -0.19
CA SER A 176 -20.97 -5.70 1.00
C SER A 176 -22.31 -4.99 0.76
N LYS A 177 -22.90 -4.50 1.86
CA LYS A 177 -24.12 -3.68 1.83
C LYS A 177 -23.79 -2.18 1.95
N ASP A 178 -22.53 -1.80 1.81
CA ASP A 178 -22.13 -0.41 1.91
C ASP A 178 -22.89 0.41 0.84
N PRO A 179 -23.65 1.44 1.25
CA PRO A 179 -24.45 2.24 0.36
C PRO A 179 -23.68 3.35 -0.35
N TYR A 180 -22.39 3.53 -0.03
CA TYR A 180 -21.61 4.62 -0.61
C TYR A 180 -21.57 4.52 -2.14
N GLU A 181 -21.80 5.63 -2.81
CA GLU A 181 -21.79 5.76 -4.28
C GLU A 181 -20.63 6.67 -4.70
N PHE A 182 -19.88 6.24 -5.71
CA PHE A 182 -18.76 7.03 -6.24
C PHE A 182 -19.22 8.37 -6.79
N LYS A 183 -18.43 9.42 -6.57
CA LYS A 183 -18.71 10.78 -7.03
C LYS A 183 -17.62 11.30 -7.94
N VAL A 184 -17.99 12.11 -8.91
CA VAL A 184 -17.04 12.77 -9.82
C VAL A 184 -16.01 13.57 -9.03
N GLY A 185 -14.74 13.47 -9.41
CA GLY A 185 -13.60 14.13 -8.77
C GLY A 185 -12.99 13.38 -7.59
N GLU A 186 -13.56 12.26 -7.17
CA GLU A 186 -12.95 11.42 -6.12
C GLU A 186 -11.80 10.57 -6.67
N ILE A 187 -10.82 10.31 -5.80
CA ILE A 187 -9.65 9.47 -6.09
C ILE A 187 -9.72 8.23 -5.21
N PHE A 188 -9.47 7.07 -5.80
CA PHE A 188 -9.46 5.79 -5.08
C PHE A 188 -8.26 4.93 -5.49
N ALA A 189 -7.70 4.22 -4.52
CA ALA A 189 -6.91 3.01 -4.72
C ALA A 189 -7.87 1.82 -4.83
N VAL A 190 -7.75 1.04 -5.90
CA VAL A 190 -8.51 -0.19 -6.12
C VAL A 190 -7.53 -1.34 -6.09
N GLU A 191 -7.61 -2.20 -5.07
CA GLU A 191 -6.58 -3.20 -4.75
C GLU A 191 -7.17 -4.57 -4.39
N PRO A 192 -7.57 -5.36 -5.37
CA PRO A 192 -7.94 -6.76 -5.13
C PRO A 192 -6.78 -7.60 -4.62
N PHE A 193 -7.07 -8.39 -3.58
CA PHE A 193 -6.18 -9.41 -3.04
C PHE A 193 -6.78 -10.80 -3.23
N ALA A 194 -6.06 -11.70 -3.90
CA ALA A 194 -6.46 -13.09 -4.10
C ALA A 194 -5.53 -14.05 -3.35
N THR A 195 -6.08 -15.15 -2.79
CA THR A 195 -5.30 -16.16 -2.09
C THR A 195 -5.79 -17.58 -2.40
N ASN A 196 -4.88 -18.54 -2.27
CA ASN A 196 -5.22 -19.98 -2.25
C ASN A 196 -5.39 -20.53 -0.82
N GLY A 197 -5.39 -19.66 0.20
CA GLY A 197 -5.55 -19.98 1.62
C GLY A 197 -6.97 -19.77 2.17
N ALA A 198 -7.06 -19.20 3.39
CA ALA A 198 -8.30 -18.99 4.13
C ALA A 198 -9.20 -17.88 3.55
N GLY A 199 -8.61 -16.84 2.95
CA GLY A 199 -9.32 -15.66 2.45
C GLY A 199 -9.45 -14.53 3.47
N TYR A 200 -8.59 -14.49 4.48
CA TYR A 200 -8.44 -13.37 5.41
C TYR A 200 -7.02 -13.32 5.97
N VAL A 201 -6.63 -12.16 6.46
CA VAL A 201 -5.31 -11.92 7.07
C VAL A 201 -5.42 -11.70 8.57
N GLU A 202 -4.32 -11.99 9.26
CA GLU A 202 -4.12 -11.76 10.68
C GLU A 202 -2.91 -10.86 10.93
N ASP A 203 -3.01 -9.99 11.93
CA ASP A 203 -1.92 -9.14 12.40
C ASP A 203 -0.79 -10.01 12.98
N GLN A 204 0.45 -9.69 12.59
CA GLN A 204 1.63 -10.28 13.19
C GLN A 204 2.24 -9.31 14.22
N ASP A 205 3.07 -9.82 15.12
CA ASP A 205 3.77 -8.99 16.12
C ASP A 205 4.78 -8.00 15.50
N GLN A 206 5.21 -8.26 14.26
CA GLN A 206 6.18 -7.43 13.56
C GLN A 206 5.56 -6.14 13.07
N VAL A 207 6.16 -4.99 13.41
CA VAL A 207 5.75 -3.65 12.99
C VAL A 207 6.97 -2.85 12.58
N GLU A 208 7.07 -2.51 11.29
CA GLU A 208 8.17 -1.71 10.73
C GLU A 208 7.66 -0.35 10.20
N ILE A 209 6.34 -0.20 10.06
CA ILE A 209 5.68 0.98 9.50
C ILE A 209 4.83 1.65 10.56
N PHE A 210 4.96 2.96 10.66
CA PHE A 210 4.26 3.80 11.65
C PHE A 210 3.68 5.04 11.01
N SER A 211 2.67 5.65 11.60
CA SER A 211 2.24 7.03 11.27
C SER A 211 1.88 7.79 12.52
N ILE A 212 1.94 9.13 12.44
CA ILE A 212 1.42 9.99 13.51
C ILE A 212 -0.09 9.77 13.62
N TYR A 213 -0.56 9.57 14.85
CA TYR A 213 -1.99 9.29 15.12
C TYR A 213 -2.68 10.42 15.89
N ALA A 214 -2.14 10.80 17.05
CA ALA A 214 -2.74 11.86 17.86
C ALA A 214 -1.66 12.57 18.71
N PRO A 215 -1.81 13.88 18.95
CA PRO A 215 -0.91 14.60 19.86
C PRO A 215 -1.19 14.16 21.31
N THR A 216 -0.26 13.39 21.88
CA THR A 216 -0.32 12.90 23.27
C THR A 216 0.93 13.29 24.03
N PRO A 217 0.93 13.32 25.38
CA PRO A 217 2.10 13.64 26.17
C PRO A 217 3.23 12.61 25.99
N ILE A 218 4.42 13.08 25.67
CA ILE A 218 5.64 12.28 25.51
C ILE A 218 6.63 12.62 26.62
N ARG A 219 7.14 11.60 27.34
CA ARG A 219 8.03 11.78 28.50
C ARG A 219 9.50 11.78 28.12
N MET A 220 9.94 10.79 27.32
CA MET A 220 11.34 10.65 26.97
C MET A 220 11.80 11.74 26.01
N ARG A 221 13.00 12.28 26.24
CA ARG A 221 13.61 13.28 25.34
C ARG A 221 13.81 12.74 23.92
N GLN A 222 14.21 11.48 23.83
CA GLN A 222 14.46 10.85 22.52
C GLN A 222 13.16 10.69 21.73
N SER A 223 12.08 10.26 22.39
CA SER A 223 10.77 10.12 21.75
C SER A 223 10.26 11.46 21.21
N ARG A 224 10.43 12.55 21.98
CA ARG A 224 10.08 13.90 21.49
C ARG A 224 10.86 14.30 20.23
N LYS A 225 12.17 14.00 20.19
CA LYS A 225 13.00 14.30 19.00
C LYS A 225 12.56 13.49 17.79
N ILE A 226 12.27 12.20 17.97
CA ILE A 226 11.81 11.34 16.89
C ILE A 226 10.40 11.76 16.43
N ALA A 227 9.50 12.09 17.35
CA ALA A 227 8.17 12.58 17.03
C ALA A 227 8.22 13.90 16.21
N GLU A 228 9.06 14.87 16.64
CA GLU A 228 9.27 16.12 15.92
C GLU A 228 9.87 15.88 14.53
N TYR A 229 10.85 15.00 14.42
CA TYR A 229 11.47 14.62 13.15
C TYR A 229 10.44 13.94 12.22
N ALA A 230 9.67 12.98 12.72
CA ALA A 230 8.66 12.30 11.95
C ALA A 230 7.56 13.25 11.47
N LEU A 231 7.07 14.13 12.37
CA LEU A 231 6.05 15.10 12.01
C LEU A 231 6.54 16.10 10.95
N THR A 232 7.79 16.57 11.06
CA THR A 232 8.39 17.50 10.11
C THR A 232 8.63 16.89 8.74
N ASN A 233 9.10 15.63 8.70
CA ASN A 233 9.52 15.00 7.45
C ASN A 233 8.42 14.19 6.77
N TYR A 234 7.51 13.59 7.53
CA TYR A 234 6.49 12.69 6.99
C TYR A 234 5.05 13.20 7.20
N GLY A 235 4.84 14.13 8.15
CA GLY A 235 3.50 14.62 8.48
C GLY A 235 2.62 13.49 9.03
N LEU A 236 1.46 13.27 8.40
CA LEU A 236 0.54 12.18 8.75
C LEU A 236 0.75 10.90 7.92
N LEU A 237 1.68 10.94 6.94
CA LEU A 237 1.98 9.78 6.09
C LEU A 237 2.73 8.69 6.86
N PRO A 238 2.58 7.42 6.45
CA PRO A 238 3.36 6.33 7.00
C PRO A 238 4.87 6.48 6.77
N PHE A 239 5.66 6.06 7.75
CA PHE A 239 7.12 6.06 7.69
C PHE A 239 7.69 4.76 8.28
N ALA A 240 8.89 4.36 7.82
CA ALA A 240 9.56 3.15 8.29
C ALA A 240 10.48 3.41 9.47
N GLU A 241 10.64 2.41 10.38
CA GLU A 241 11.69 2.45 11.41
C GLU A 241 13.07 2.67 10.79
N ARG A 242 13.40 2.01 9.64
CA ARG A 242 14.69 2.18 8.98
C ARG A 242 14.99 3.62 8.56
N TRP A 243 13.96 4.42 8.21
CA TRP A 243 14.16 5.84 7.87
C TRP A 243 14.52 6.65 9.12
N ILE A 244 13.90 6.36 10.25
CA ILE A 244 14.25 6.95 11.55
C ILE A 244 15.67 6.53 11.97
N ARG A 245 16.04 5.25 11.74
CA ARG A 245 17.35 4.70 12.06
C ARG A 245 18.51 5.31 11.25
N LYS A 246 18.26 5.76 10.03
CA LYS A 246 19.25 6.49 9.22
C LYS A 246 19.66 7.82 9.88
N GLU A 247 18.73 8.51 10.56
CA GLU A 247 18.98 9.75 11.27
C GLU A 247 19.43 9.53 12.72
N PHE A 248 18.76 8.59 13.42
CA PHE A 248 19.00 8.28 14.81
C PHE A 248 19.69 6.91 14.95
N GLN A 249 21.01 6.87 14.90
CA GLN A 249 21.81 5.64 14.75
C GLN A 249 21.69 4.63 15.91
N SER A 250 21.28 5.05 17.12
CA SER A 250 21.20 4.15 18.27
C SER A 250 19.92 3.30 18.22
N ARG A 251 20.08 2.01 17.85
CA ARG A 251 18.99 1.03 17.81
C ARG A 251 18.19 1.02 19.12
N LEU A 252 18.89 0.90 20.25
CA LEU A 252 18.23 0.82 21.57
C LEU A 252 17.38 2.05 21.87
N LEU A 253 17.89 3.25 21.58
CA LEU A 253 17.15 4.50 21.83
C LEU A 253 15.98 4.69 20.86
N VAL A 254 16.12 4.28 19.61
CA VAL A 254 15.02 4.33 18.63
C VAL A 254 13.92 3.36 19.03
N SER A 255 14.25 2.09 19.29
CA SER A 255 13.25 1.09 19.69
C SER A 255 12.52 1.47 20.98
N ALA A 256 13.26 1.98 22.00
CA ALA A 256 12.62 2.46 23.24
C ALA A 256 11.70 3.67 22.99
N ALA A 257 12.10 4.56 22.10
CA ALA A 257 11.30 5.74 21.74
C ALA A 257 10.04 5.37 20.97
N LEU A 258 10.15 4.52 19.95
CA LEU A 258 9.00 4.04 19.18
C LEU A 258 8.02 3.28 20.07
N LYS A 259 8.53 2.48 21.01
CA LYS A 259 7.68 1.80 22.00
C LYS A 259 6.89 2.79 22.87
N GLU A 260 7.53 3.84 23.40
CA GLU A 260 6.80 4.88 24.17
C GLU A 260 5.78 5.59 23.30
N LEU A 261 6.14 5.93 22.06
CA LEU A 261 5.23 6.63 21.15
C LEU A 261 4.00 5.78 20.79
N LEU A 262 4.15 4.46 20.62
CA LEU A 262 3.05 3.51 20.45
C LEU A 262 2.18 3.41 21.73
N GLU A 263 2.79 3.18 22.89
CA GLU A 263 2.09 3.05 24.17
C GLU A 263 1.32 4.32 24.55
N SER A 264 1.85 5.49 24.16
CA SER A 264 1.18 6.78 24.37
C SER A 264 0.12 7.10 23.32
N HIS A 265 -0.05 6.26 22.29
CA HIS A 265 -0.91 6.52 21.13
C HIS A 265 -0.55 7.81 20.36
N PHE A 266 0.70 8.26 20.42
CA PHE A 266 1.20 9.34 19.58
C PHE A 266 1.39 8.89 18.14
N ILE A 267 1.88 7.67 17.95
CA ILE A 267 1.92 6.98 16.67
C ILE A 267 1.04 5.74 16.72
N LYS A 268 0.58 5.30 15.55
CA LYS A 268 0.05 3.95 15.33
C LYS A 268 1.06 3.15 14.52
N GLY A 269 1.14 1.85 14.78
CA GLY A 269 1.87 0.89 13.99
C GLY A 269 0.96 0.22 12.97
N TYR A 270 1.56 -0.26 11.89
CA TYR A 270 0.93 -1.10 10.89
C TYR A 270 1.54 -2.51 11.00
N PRO A 271 0.88 -3.44 11.69
CA PRO A 271 1.34 -4.81 11.78
C PRO A 271 1.51 -5.43 10.40
N VAL A 272 2.50 -6.30 10.23
CA VAL A 272 2.60 -7.15 9.06
C VAL A 272 1.35 -8.02 8.98
N LEU A 273 0.69 -8.04 7.83
CA LEU A 273 -0.53 -8.79 7.58
C LEU A 273 -0.21 -10.12 6.89
N ARG A 274 -0.62 -11.21 7.51
CA ARG A 274 -0.33 -12.55 7.02
C ARG A 274 -1.60 -13.35 6.79
N GLU A 275 -1.64 -14.08 5.69
CA GLU A 275 -2.74 -14.97 5.37
C GLU A 275 -2.87 -16.08 6.45
N ALA A 276 -4.08 -16.30 6.94
CA ALA A 276 -4.33 -17.07 8.17
C ALA A 276 -3.95 -18.55 8.06
N GLU A 277 -4.11 -19.16 6.89
CA GLU A 277 -3.69 -20.56 6.61
C GLU A 277 -2.37 -20.66 5.84
N ARG A 278 -1.61 -19.53 5.77
CA ARG A 278 -0.33 -19.46 5.05
C ARG A 278 -0.44 -19.70 3.54
N GLY A 279 -1.61 -19.44 2.97
CA GLY A 279 -1.78 -19.40 1.52
C GLY A 279 -1.00 -18.26 0.88
N MET A 280 -0.58 -18.46 -0.37
CA MET A 280 0.02 -17.38 -1.16
C MET A 280 -1.01 -16.29 -1.42
N VAL A 281 -0.57 -15.05 -1.40
CA VAL A 281 -1.42 -13.89 -1.65
C VAL A 281 -0.91 -13.11 -2.87
N SER A 282 -1.78 -12.82 -3.81
CA SER A 282 -1.55 -11.92 -4.94
C SER A 282 -2.28 -10.60 -4.70
N GLN A 283 -1.65 -9.49 -5.10
CA GLN A 283 -2.21 -8.14 -5.11
C GLN A 283 -2.02 -7.53 -6.49
N ALA A 284 -3.02 -6.82 -6.96
CA ALA A 284 -2.91 -5.91 -8.10
C ALA A 284 -3.62 -4.62 -7.76
N GLU A 285 -3.05 -3.46 -8.13
CA GLU A 285 -3.59 -2.18 -7.69
C GLU A 285 -3.34 -1.06 -8.68
N HIS A 286 -4.34 -0.18 -8.77
CA HIS A 286 -4.25 1.11 -9.44
C HIS A 286 -5.00 2.22 -8.70
N THR A 287 -4.43 3.42 -8.76
CA THR A 287 -5.16 4.65 -8.41
C THR A 287 -6.00 5.10 -9.60
N ILE A 288 -7.26 5.44 -9.32
CA ILE A 288 -8.22 5.94 -10.31
C ILE A 288 -8.82 7.29 -9.89
N LEU A 289 -9.16 8.10 -10.88
CA LEU A 289 -9.98 9.31 -10.75
C LEU A 289 -11.38 9.02 -11.28
N ILE A 290 -12.41 9.35 -10.52
CA ILE A 290 -13.79 9.25 -10.98
C ILE A 290 -14.10 10.44 -11.90
N THR A 291 -14.44 10.16 -13.15
CA THR A 291 -14.83 11.17 -14.17
C THR A 291 -16.35 11.22 -14.38
N ALA A 292 -16.85 12.18 -15.13
CA ALA A 292 -18.29 12.30 -15.42
C ALA A 292 -18.88 11.05 -16.12
N ASP A 293 -18.08 10.40 -16.98
CA ASP A 293 -18.53 9.28 -17.82
C ASP A 293 -18.00 7.92 -17.36
N GLY A 294 -17.21 7.86 -16.27
CA GLY A 294 -16.58 6.62 -15.80
C GLY A 294 -15.43 6.88 -14.85
N ASN A 295 -14.23 6.41 -15.21
CA ASN A 295 -13.02 6.66 -14.45
C ASN A 295 -11.79 6.79 -15.37
N GLU A 296 -10.72 7.38 -14.84
CA GLU A 296 -9.40 7.48 -15.45
C GLU A 296 -8.40 6.74 -14.57
N VAL A 297 -7.68 5.75 -15.11
CA VAL A 297 -6.61 5.05 -14.37
C VAL A 297 -5.35 5.91 -14.40
N LEU A 298 -4.91 6.39 -13.24
CA LEU A 298 -3.79 7.33 -13.14
C LEU A 298 -2.42 6.65 -13.15
N THR A 299 -2.35 5.39 -12.71
CA THR A 299 -1.10 4.64 -12.51
C THR A 299 -0.85 3.55 -13.56
N LYS A 300 -1.41 3.72 -14.76
CA LYS A 300 -1.25 2.77 -15.88
C LYS A 300 -0.39 3.38 -17.01
#